data_558ff72b7637cc64cd8e4da3d488b3c7
#
_entry.id   558ff72b7637cc64cd8e4da3d488b3c7
#
_cell.length_a   1.000
_cell.length_b   1.000
_cell.length_c   1.000
_cell.angle_alpha   90.00
_cell.angle_beta   90.00
_cell.angle_gamma   90.00
#
_symmetry.space_group_name_H-M   'P 1'
#
loop_
_entity.id
_entity.type
_entity.pdbx_description
1 polymer ?
#
loop_
_entity_poly.entity_id
_entity_poly.type
_entity_poly.pdbx_seq_one_letter_code
_entity_poly.pdbx_strand_id
1 'polypeptide(L)'
;MPASLSHIHPDTPMGANLIAGGATFRCWAPHAKSVHVVGDFNHQGRNEASLLTRDAQGHWRGFIPGVKDRQRYMFYVVGKGSEGLKRDPYARELESPFPSQCIIRHPDFPWHECGYVVPRFHEYVIYQLHVGTFFAPNLPQKGGTFLDVARKLPYLAELGVNALQLMPIQEFQTSFSLGYNGTDYFSPEMDFAVADADLAPYVATVNRLLDAKGLRRYQVKELRGEMNQLKALIDLAHIYGLAVLLDVVYNHAGGDFGDQSLYFFDRQDPAGGQRHSLYFTDVGHAGGLVFDFAKPEV
;
A
#
# COMPACT_ATOMS: atom_id res chain seq x y z
N MET A 1 -4.21 29.37 -10.26
CA MET A 1 -5.51 28.74 -9.92
C MET A 1 -5.22 27.41 -9.21
N PRO A 2 -5.92 27.08 -8.15
CA PRO A 2 -5.78 25.77 -7.49
C PRO A 2 -5.97 24.59 -8.44
N ALA A 3 -5.62 23.38 -7.97
CA ALA A 3 -5.84 22.14 -8.71
C ALA A 3 -7.30 22.03 -9.17
N SER A 4 -7.49 21.53 -10.38
CA SER A 4 -8.82 21.42 -11.00
C SER A 4 -9.74 20.50 -10.20
N LEU A 5 -11.04 20.80 -10.20
CA LEU A 5 -12.08 19.90 -9.67
C LEU A 5 -12.83 19.12 -10.76
N SER A 6 -12.37 19.17 -12.01
CA SER A 6 -13.09 18.62 -13.17
C SER A 6 -13.35 17.10 -13.12
N HIS A 7 -12.55 16.35 -12.36
CA HIS A 7 -12.69 14.89 -12.19
C HIS A 7 -12.97 14.48 -10.75
N ILE A 8 -13.43 15.44 -9.93
CA ILE A 8 -13.73 15.18 -8.53
C ILE A 8 -15.23 15.01 -8.33
N HIS A 9 -15.61 13.88 -7.77
CA HIS A 9 -16.97 13.50 -7.43
C HIS A 9 -17.07 13.19 -5.92
N PRO A 10 -18.27 13.07 -5.33
CA PRO A 10 -18.44 12.71 -3.92
C PRO A 10 -17.79 11.37 -3.55
N ASP A 11 -17.79 10.42 -4.46
CA ASP A 11 -17.24 9.07 -4.35
C ASP A 11 -15.79 8.94 -4.84
N THR A 12 -15.12 10.05 -5.20
CA THR A 12 -13.69 10.01 -5.56
C THR A 12 -12.89 9.34 -4.43
N PRO A 13 -12.15 8.27 -4.71
CA PRO A 13 -11.41 7.55 -3.66
C PRO A 13 -10.37 8.43 -2.99
N MET A 14 -10.03 8.08 -1.74
CA MET A 14 -8.91 8.67 -1.02
C MET A 14 -7.59 8.32 -1.68
N GLY A 15 -6.55 9.11 -1.37
CA GLY A 15 -5.22 8.93 -1.93
C GLY A 15 -5.06 9.47 -3.34
N ALA A 16 -4.03 8.99 -4.03
CA ALA A 16 -3.74 9.29 -5.43
C ALA A 16 -4.35 8.23 -6.34
N ASN A 17 -5.20 8.66 -7.29
CA ASN A 17 -5.88 7.73 -8.20
C ASN A 17 -5.62 8.16 -9.65
N LEU A 18 -4.90 7.33 -10.38
CA LEU A 18 -4.58 7.56 -11.78
C LEU A 18 -5.83 7.33 -12.64
N ILE A 19 -6.12 8.30 -13.48
CA ILE A 19 -7.23 8.28 -14.45
C ILE A 19 -6.77 8.82 -15.81
N ALA A 20 -7.64 8.81 -16.80
CA ALA A 20 -7.32 9.38 -18.12
C ALA A 20 -6.92 10.86 -17.98
N GLY A 21 -5.75 11.19 -18.49
CA GLY A 21 -5.22 12.56 -18.53
C GLY A 21 -4.50 13.04 -17.27
N GLY A 22 -4.45 12.27 -16.16
CA GLY A 22 -3.76 12.66 -14.93
C GLY A 22 -4.13 11.83 -13.71
N ALA A 23 -4.14 12.45 -12.54
CA ALA A 23 -4.56 11.78 -11.31
C ALA A 23 -5.43 12.69 -10.43
N THR A 24 -6.41 12.09 -9.75
CA THR A 24 -7.11 12.73 -8.63
C THR A 24 -6.34 12.47 -7.34
N PHE A 25 -6.37 13.47 -6.46
CA PHE A 25 -5.79 13.40 -5.12
C PHE A 25 -6.86 13.77 -4.10
N ARG A 26 -6.96 12.98 -3.04
CA ARG A 26 -7.89 13.25 -1.94
C ARG A 26 -7.27 12.81 -0.62
N CYS A 27 -7.26 13.70 0.37
CA CYS A 27 -6.87 13.37 1.74
C CYS A 27 -7.78 14.07 2.74
N TRP A 28 -7.84 13.53 3.96
CA TRP A 28 -8.58 14.15 5.05
C TRP A 28 -7.60 14.87 5.97
N ALA A 29 -7.74 16.19 6.06
CA ALA A 29 -6.92 17.06 6.90
C ALA A 29 -7.78 18.25 7.40
N PRO A 30 -8.70 17.99 8.35
CA PRO A 30 -9.71 18.96 8.76
C PRO A 30 -9.13 20.20 9.47
N HIS A 31 -7.93 20.10 10.03
CA HIS A 31 -7.26 21.18 10.75
C HIS A 31 -6.26 21.96 9.90
N ALA A 32 -5.91 21.43 8.72
CA ALA A 32 -4.97 22.06 7.81
C ALA A 32 -5.51 23.41 7.28
N LYS A 33 -4.62 24.35 7.06
CA LYS A 33 -4.87 25.64 6.40
C LYS A 33 -4.71 25.52 4.89
N SER A 34 -3.77 24.70 4.44
CA SER A 34 -3.57 24.35 3.04
C SER A 34 -2.94 22.99 2.91
N VAL A 35 -3.26 22.28 1.81
CA VAL A 35 -2.64 21.04 1.39
C VAL A 35 -2.25 21.17 -0.08
N HIS A 36 -0.99 20.89 -0.37
CA HIS A 36 -0.48 20.82 -1.73
C HIS A 36 -0.07 19.39 -2.05
N VAL A 37 -0.18 19.00 -3.30
CA VAL A 37 0.46 17.76 -3.79
C VAL A 37 1.78 18.12 -4.44
N VAL A 38 2.86 17.51 -4.00
CA VAL A 38 4.20 17.67 -4.57
C VAL A 38 4.72 16.34 -5.09
N GLY A 39 5.41 16.33 -6.21
CA GLY A 39 5.88 15.10 -6.81
C GLY A 39 6.73 15.34 -8.07
N ASP A 40 7.09 14.25 -8.73
CA ASP A 40 7.90 14.31 -9.96
C ASP A 40 7.25 15.15 -11.06
N PHE A 41 5.91 15.17 -11.12
CA PHE A 41 5.11 15.88 -12.13
C PHE A 41 5.15 17.41 -11.98
N ASN A 42 5.58 17.93 -10.83
CA ASN A 42 5.72 19.37 -10.59
C ASN A 42 7.09 19.74 -9.99
N HIS A 43 8.13 18.90 -10.21
CA HIS A 43 9.49 19.07 -9.73
C HIS A 43 9.59 19.28 -8.22
N GLN A 44 8.76 18.55 -7.45
CA GLN A 44 8.64 18.65 -5.98
C GLN A 44 8.26 20.07 -5.50
N GLY A 45 7.71 20.90 -6.39
CA GLY A 45 7.41 22.30 -6.12
C GLY A 45 6.01 22.51 -5.54
N ARG A 46 5.92 23.42 -4.56
CA ARG A 46 4.66 24.00 -4.12
C ARG A 46 4.32 25.20 -4.99
N ASN A 47 3.23 25.13 -5.72
CA ASN A 47 2.71 26.24 -6.49
C ASN A 47 1.18 26.27 -6.40
N GLU A 48 0.57 27.27 -6.96
CA GLU A 48 -0.89 27.41 -6.91
C GLU A 48 -1.61 26.23 -7.57
N ALA A 49 -1.07 25.68 -8.67
CA ALA A 49 -1.66 24.55 -9.38
C ALA A 49 -1.59 23.21 -8.60
N SER A 50 -0.74 23.12 -7.57
CA SER A 50 -0.64 21.97 -6.68
C SER A 50 -1.51 22.11 -5.41
N LEU A 51 -2.11 23.28 -5.17
CA LEU A 51 -2.98 23.52 -4.02
C LEU A 51 -4.32 22.82 -4.21
N LEU A 52 -4.67 21.94 -3.27
CA LEU A 52 -5.96 21.26 -3.24
C LEU A 52 -7.07 22.17 -2.70
N THR A 53 -8.31 21.83 -3.03
CA THR A 53 -9.51 22.53 -2.55
C THR A 53 -10.13 21.76 -1.40
N ARG A 54 -10.40 22.45 -0.28
CA ARG A 54 -11.04 21.89 0.92
C ARG A 54 -12.56 21.86 0.78
N ASP A 55 -13.19 20.74 1.17
CA ASP A 55 -14.65 20.66 1.32
C ASP A 55 -15.12 20.91 2.75
N ALA A 56 -16.44 20.88 2.96
CA ALA A 56 -17.04 21.16 4.27
C ALA A 56 -16.72 20.09 5.33
N GLN A 57 -16.37 18.87 4.93
CA GLN A 57 -16.01 17.74 5.79
C GLN A 57 -14.53 17.72 6.13
N GLY A 58 -13.72 18.61 5.57
CA GLY A 58 -12.28 18.71 5.81
C GLY A 58 -11.42 17.85 4.88
N HIS A 59 -12.00 17.29 3.81
CA HIS A 59 -11.21 16.66 2.78
C HIS A 59 -10.62 17.72 1.84
N TRP A 60 -9.37 17.49 1.45
CA TRP A 60 -8.66 18.25 0.44
C TRP A 60 -8.59 17.42 -0.82
N ARG A 61 -8.98 18.00 -1.96
CA ARG A 61 -9.16 17.27 -3.20
C ARG A 61 -8.82 18.11 -4.43
N GLY A 62 -8.37 17.43 -5.47
CA GLY A 62 -8.07 18.07 -6.74
C GLY A 62 -7.59 17.08 -7.80
N PHE A 63 -7.64 17.49 -9.05
CA PHE A 63 -7.10 16.76 -10.19
C PHE A 63 -5.86 17.49 -10.72
N ILE A 64 -4.78 16.75 -10.96
CA ILE A 64 -3.55 17.26 -11.55
C ILE A 64 -3.33 16.57 -12.89
N PRO A 65 -3.30 17.34 -14.00
CA PRO A 65 -3.12 16.78 -15.32
C PRO A 65 -1.67 16.31 -15.55
N GLY A 66 -1.49 15.35 -16.46
CA GLY A 66 -0.18 14.88 -16.91
C GLY A 66 0.54 13.95 -15.93
N VAL A 67 -0.05 13.67 -14.79
CA VAL A 67 0.47 12.69 -13.81
C VAL A 67 0.45 11.29 -14.44
N LYS A 68 1.51 10.52 -14.19
CA LYS A 68 1.72 9.18 -14.76
C LYS A 68 1.97 8.13 -13.69
N ASP A 69 1.75 6.88 -14.07
CA ASP A 69 2.12 5.71 -13.26
C ASP A 69 3.60 5.75 -12.85
N ARG A 70 3.89 5.32 -11.63
CA ARG A 70 5.22 5.23 -11.02
C ARG A 70 5.90 6.58 -10.71
N GLN A 71 5.20 7.71 -10.84
CA GLN A 71 5.70 8.97 -10.34
C GLN A 71 5.57 9.03 -8.81
N ARG A 72 6.57 9.65 -8.17
CA ARG A 72 6.59 9.88 -6.73
C ARG A 72 5.77 11.10 -6.37
N TYR A 73 5.17 11.05 -5.18
CA TYR A 73 4.43 12.18 -4.62
C TYR A 73 4.41 12.15 -3.10
N MET A 74 4.09 13.29 -2.52
CA MET A 74 3.71 13.47 -1.12
C MET A 74 2.68 14.59 -1.01
N PHE A 75 1.98 14.65 0.12
CA PHE A 75 1.24 15.84 0.49
C PHE A 75 2.15 16.80 1.26
N TYR A 76 2.07 18.09 0.96
CA TYR A 76 2.64 19.12 1.80
C TYR A 76 1.50 19.79 2.57
N VAL A 77 1.44 19.52 3.86
CA VAL A 77 0.38 20.01 4.75
C VAL A 77 0.88 21.22 5.50
N VAL A 78 0.06 22.26 5.60
CA VAL A 78 0.29 23.45 6.44
C VAL A 78 -0.85 23.57 7.44
N GLY A 79 -0.54 23.42 8.71
CA GLY A 79 -1.48 23.52 9.80
C GLY A 79 -0.86 24.14 11.06
N LYS A 80 -1.58 24.21 12.17
CA LYS A 80 -1.04 24.73 13.43
C LYS A 80 -0.05 23.80 14.09
N GLY A 81 -0.29 22.50 14.00
CA GLY A 81 0.49 21.47 14.68
C GLY A 81 1.28 20.57 13.73
N SER A 82 1.16 20.80 12.42
CA SER A 82 1.80 19.99 11.42
C SER A 82 2.12 20.86 10.20
N GLU A 83 3.38 20.92 9.84
CA GLU A 83 3.84 21.57 8.60
C GLU A 83 4.95 20.75 7.97
N GLY A 84 4.84 20.50 6.67
CA GLY A 84 5.86 19.79 5.91
C GLY A 84 5.30 18.68 5.02
N LEU A 85 6.23 17.89 4.49
CA LEU A 85 5.92 16.73 3.66
C LEU A 85 5.32 15.61 4.53
N LYS A 86 4.25 15.01 4.01
CA LYS A 86 3.54 13.89 4.65
C LYS A 86 3.31 12.78 3.64
N ARG A 87 3.55 11.52 4.05
CA ARG A 87 3.12 10.38 3.27
C ARG A 87 1.59 10.34 3.21
N ASP A 88 1.07 9.90 2.09
CA ASP A 88 -0.36 9.71 1.92
C ASP A 88 -0.83 8.51 2.77
N PRO A 89 -1.79 8.68 3.71
CA PRO A 89 -2.33 7.57 4.47
C PRO A 89 -2.93 6.45 3.63
N TYR A 90 -3.28 6.75 2.38
CA TYR A 90 -3.85 5.81 1.40
C TYR A 90 -2.88 5.45 0.28
N ALA A 91 -1.58 5.68 0.46
CA ALA A 91 -0.56 5.27 -0.50
C ALA A 91 -0.63 3.76 -0.73
N ARG A 92 -0.57 3.35 -2.00
CA ARG A 92 -0.64 1.93 -2.39
C ARG A 92 0.73 1.32 -2.62
N GLU A 93 1.76 2.14 -2.67
CA GLU A 93 3.16 1.74 -2.85
C GLU A 93 4.06 2.86 -2.34
N LEU A 94 5.15 2.50 -1.68
CA LEU A 94 6.19 3.43 -1.24
C LEU A 94 7.48 3.18 -2.00
N GLU A 95 8.33 4.21 -2.12
CA GLU A 95 9.67 4.07 -2.67
C GLU A 95 10.60 3.42 -1.62
N SER A 96 11.40 2.45 -2.02
CA SER A 96 12.45 1.89 -1.16
C SER A 96 13.70 2.78 -1.17
N PRO A 97 14.44 2.93 -0.05
CA PRO A 97 14.18 2.33 1.27
C PRO A 97 13.19 3.14 2.11
N PHE A 98 12.53 2.46 3.06
CA PHE A 98 11.67 3.11 4.06
C PHE A 98 12.48 4.00 5.05
N PRO A 99 11.95 5.18 5.52
CA PRO A 99 10.74 5.86 5.05
C PRO A 99 11.01 6.68 3.79
N SER A 100 10.07 6.70 2.84
CA SER A 100 10.26 7.38 1.56
C SER A 100 8.97 7.96 1.00
N GLN A 101 9.00 8.36 -0.29
CA GLN A 101 7.87 8.98 -0.97
C GLN A 101 6.84 7.92 -1.39
N CYS A 102 5.59 8.36 -1.53
CA CYS A 102 4.52 7.55 -2.09
C CYS A 102 4.67 7.43 -3.61
N ILE A 103 4.30 6.28 -4.16
CA ILE A 103 4.31 6.03 -5.60
C ILE A 103 2.87 5.97 -6.12
N ILE A 104 2.60 6.72 -7.19
CA ILE A 104 1.33 6.67 -7.91
C ILE A 104 1.27 5.36 -8.69
N ARG A 105 0.18 4.60 -8.52
CA ARG A 105 0.02 3.31 -9.17
C ARG A 105 -1.22 3.25 -10.04
N HIS A 106 -1.04 2.70 -11.25
CA HIS A 106 -2.17 2.31 -12.06
C HIS A 106 -2.93 1.17 -11.37
N PRO A 107 -4.28 1.22 -11.28
CA PRO A 107 -5.05 0.20 -10.57
C PRO A 107 -5.09 -1.14 -11.32
N ASP A 108 -4.94 -1.12 -12.64
CA ASP A 108 -5.09 -2.29 -13.48
C ASP A 108 -3.97 -3.30 -13.25
N PHE A 109 -4.38 -4.55 -13.22
CA PHE A 109 -3.51 -5.70 -13.18
C PHE A 109 -4.05 -6.77 -14.16
N PRO A 110 -3.19 -7.47 -14.90
CA PRO A 110 -3.64 -8.43 -15.91
C PRO A 110 -4.01 -9.79 -15.27
N TRP A 111 -5.08 -9.80 -14.48
CA TRP A 111 -5.61 -11.00 -13.84
C TRP A 111 -5.90 -12.12 -14.84
N HIS A 112 -5.73 -13.38 -14.42
CA HIS A 112 -6.18 -14.54 -15.17
C HIS A 112 -7.59 -14.92 -14.71
N GLU A 113 -8.52 -14.95 -15.65
CA GLU A 113 -9.87 -15.49 -15.42
C GLU A 113 -9.79 -17.02 -15.43
N CYS A 114 -9.48 -17.61 -14.27
CA CYS A 114 -9.27 -19.05 -14.15
C CYS A 114 -10.51 -19.83 -13.67
N GLY A 115 -11.65 -19.15 -13.51
CA GLY A 115 -12.88 -19.79 -13.00
C GLY A 115 -12.78 -20.24 -11.53
N TYR A 116 -11.86 -19.65 -10.76
CA TYR A 116 -11.69 -19.97 -9.35
C TYR A 116 -12.96 -19.68 -8.55
N VAL A 117 -13.36 -20.67 -7.74
CA VAL A 117 -14.51 -20.57 -6.84
C VAL A 117 -14.02 -20.66 -5.40
N VAL A 118 -14.34 -19.65 -4.60
CA VAL A 118 -13.99 -19.61 -3.18
C VAL A 118 -14.66 -20.77 -2.45
N PRO A 119 -13.92 -21.60 -1.66
CA PRO A 119 -14.50 -22.64 -0.83
C PRO A 119 -15.50 -22.08 0.19
N ARG A 120 -16.46 -22.90 0.63
CA ARG A 120 -17.33 -22.52 1.76
C ARG A 120 -16.50 -22.37 3.01
N PHE A 121 -16.92 -21.51 3.94
CA PHE A 121 -16.14 -21.20 5.15
C PHE A 121 -15.73 -22.44 5.96
N HIS A 122 -16.61 -23.42 6.11
CA HIS A 122 -16.34 -24.65 6.86
C HIS A 122 -15.49 -25.68 6.09
N GLU A 123 -15.19 -25.44 4.83
CA GLU A 123 -14.35 -26.29 3.98
C GLU A 123 -12.89 -25.82 3.94
N TYR A 124 -12.58 -24.67 4.56
CA TYR A 124 -11.22 -24.17 4.55
C TYR A 124 -10.26 -25.06 5.34
N VAL A 125 -9.17 -25.42 4.69
CA VAL A 125 -7.93 -25.92 5.29
C VAL A 125 -6.87 -24.86 5.09
N ILE A 126 -6.65 -24.06 6.14
CA ILE A 126 -5.85 -22.85 6.08
C ILE A 126 -4.39 -23.13 6.43
N TYR A 127 -3.47 -22.69 5.60
CA TYR A 127 -2.04 -22.66 5.88
C TYR A 127 -1.60 -21.22 6.13
N GLN A 128 -1.26 -20.89 7.38
CA GLN A 128 -0.72 -19.57 7.72
C GLN A 128 0.77 -19.54 7.43
N LEU A 129 1.24 -18.46 6.82
CA LEU A 129 2.66 -18.26 6.53
C LEU A 129 3.08 -16.79 6.65
N HIS A 130 4.34 -16.58 6.99
CA HIS A 130 5.01 -15.29 6.92
C HIS A 130 5.84 -15.24 5.63
N VAL A 131 5.62 -14.22 4.79
CA VAL A 131 6.24 -14.13 3.45
C VAL A 131 7.77 -14.19 3.54
N GLY A 132 8.36 -13.41 4.45
CA GLY A 132 9.82 -13.29 4.58
C GLY A 132 10.52 -14.56 5.06
N THR A 133 9.82 -15.54 5.69
CA THR A 133 10.45 -16.71 6.28
C THR A 133 9.98 -18.06 5.73
N PHE A 134 8.82 -18.10 5.06
CA PHE A 134 8.25 -19.35 4.54
C PHE A 134 9.16 -20.04 3.51
N PHE A 135 9.65 -19.27 2.55
CA PHE A 135 10.63 -19.75 1.59
C PHE A 135 11.59 -18.61 1.21
N ALA A 136 12.78 -18.64 1.81
CA ALA A 136 13.79 -17.59 1.67
C ALA A 136 15.10 -18.19 1.19
N PRO A 137 15.24 -18.43 -0.14
CA PRO A 137 16.40 -19.13 -0.69
C PRO A 137 17.73 -18.39 -0.51
N ASN A 138 17.67 -17.09 -0.24
CA ASN A 138 18.83 -16.21 -0.10
C ASN A 138 19.13 -15.80 1.36
N LEU A 139 18.57 -16.49 2.35
CA LEU A 139 18.93 -16.25 3.76
C LEU A 139 20.43 -16.58 3.99
N PRO A 140 21.13 -15.82 4.86
CA PRO A 140 20.63 -14.70 5.69
C PRO A 140 20.63 -13.33 4.99
N GLN A 141 21.03 -13.22 3.73
CA GLN A 141 21.23 -11.95 3.04
C GLN A 141 19.92 -11.23 2.74
N LYS A 142 18.87 -12.00 2.40
CA LYS A 142 17.53 -11.46 2.09
C LYS A 142 16.44 -12.44 2.51
N GLY A 143 15.34 -11.91 3.05
CA GLY A 143 14.10 -12.65 3.32
C GLY A 143 13.43 -13.14 2.03
N GLY A 144 12.42 -13.99 2.19
CA GLY A 144 11.55 -14.43 1.09
C GLY A 144 10.68 -13.30 0.56
N THR A 145 10.22 -13.44 -0.67
CA THR A 145 9.39 -12.47 -1.36
C THR A 145 8.03 -13.06 -1.76
N PHE A 146 7.07 -12.19 -2.17
CA PHE A 146 5.78 -12.64 -2.73
C PHE A 146 5.98 -13.64 -3.88
N LEU A 147 6.97 -13.42 -4.74
CA LEU A 147 7.26 -14.32 -5.86
C LEU A 147 7.97 -15.60 -5.41
N ASP A 148 8.67 -15.60 -4.28
CA ASP A 148 9.21 -16.84 -3.69
C ASP A 148 8.08 -17.69 -3.11
N VAL A 149 7.10 -17.10 -2.43
CA VAL A 149 5.89 -17.82 -1.99
C VAL A 149 5.15 -18.39 -3.21
N ALA A 150 4.97 -17.60 -4.26
CA ALA A 150 4.31 -18.04 -5.50
C ALA A 150 4.96 -19.31 -6.10
N ARG A 151 6.27 -19.45 -6.03
CA ARG A 151 6.99 -20.67 -6.50
C ARG A 151 6.60 -21.94 -5.75
N LYS A 152 6.03 -21.81 -4.54
CA LYS A 152 5.62 -22.93 -3.68
C LYS A 152 4.14 -23.27 -3.76
N LEU A 153 3.35 -22.56 -4.57
CA LEU A 153 1.91 -22.80 -4.70
C LEU A 153 1.59 -24.23 -5.18
N PRO A 154 2.32 -24.85 -6.13
CA PRO A 154 2.08 -26.25 -6.48
C PRO A 154 2.25 -27.20 -5.28
N TYR A 155 3.30 -27.02 -4.48
CA TYR A 155 3.54 -27.78 -3.26
C TYR A 155 2.40 -27.62 -2.24
N LEU A 156 1.94 -26.37 -2.02
CA LEU A 156 0.86 -26.10 -1.07
C LEU A 156 -0.48 -26.71 -1.54
N ALA A 157 -0.76 -26.64 -2.84
CA ALA A 157 -1.94 -27.29 -3.42
C ALA A 157 -1.87 -28.83 -3.30
N GLU A 158 -0.69 -29.42 -3.55
CA GLU A 158 -0.46 -30.88 -3.40
C GLU A 158 -0.55 -31.33 -1.94
N LEU A 159 -0.18 -30.47 -0.98
CA LEU A 159 -0.33 -30.72 0.46
C LEU A 159 -1.79 -30.84 0.87
N GLY A 160 -2.72 -30.38 0.05
CA GLY A 160 -4.16 -30.48 0.29
C GLY A 160 -4.77 -29.31 1.06
N VAL A 161 -4.02 -28.22 1.28
CA VAL A 161 -4.61 -26.97 1.79
C VAL A 161 -5.35 -26.26 0.65
N ASN A 162 -6.37 -25.49 0.99
CA ASN A 162 -7.17 -24.75 0.01
C ASN A 162 -7.25 -23.24 0.31
N ALA A 163 -6.53 -22.78 1.32
CA ALA A 163 -6.40 -21.38 1.66
C ALA A 163 -5.04 -21.05 2.26
N LEU A 164 -4.49 -19.90 1.90
CA LEU A 164 -3.30 -19.31 2.50
C LEU A 164 -3.73 -18.13 3.35
N GLN A 165 -3.27 -18.09 4.60
CA GLN A 165 -3.36 -16.89 5.42
C GLN A 165 -1.98 -16.23 5.46
N LEU A 166 -1.85 -15.09 4.80
CA LEU A 166 -0.63 -14.30 4.89
C LEU A 166 -0.64 -13.54 6.21
N MET A 167 0.39 -13.73 7.05
CA MET A 167 0.65 -12.83 8.18
C MET A 167 0.75 -11.39 7.65
N PRO A 168 0.60 -10.36 8.50
CA PRO A 168 0.41 -8.99 8.02
C PRO A 168 1.44 -8.58 6.97
N ILE A 169 0.94 -7.99 5.88
CA ILE A 169 1.74 -7.64 4.69
C ILE A 169 1.75 -6.13 4.41
N GLN A 170 1.08 -5.32 5.24
CA GLN A 170 1.19 -3.86 5.15
C GLN A 170 2.61 -3.43 5.51
N GLU A 171 3.02 -2.28 4.98
CA GLU A 171 4.34 -1.69 5.24
C GLU A 171 4.61 -1.51 6.74
N PHE A 172 5.82 -1.82 7.18
CA PHE A 172 6.29 -1.67 8.55
C PHE A 172 7.76 -1.20 8.59
N GLN A 173 8.16 -0.60 9.71
CA GLN A 173 9.40 0.16 9.81
C GLN A 173 10.70 -0.66 9.68
N THR A 174 10.68 -1.94 10.00
CA THR A 174 11.91 -2.75 10.09
C THR A 174 11.76 -4.11 9.42
N SER A 175 12.80 -4.57 8.72
CA SER A 175 12.87 -5.88 8.07
C SER A 175 12.76 -7.09 9.02
N PHE A 176 12.76 -6.87 10.33
CA PHE A 176 12.64 -7.93 11.36
C PHE A 176 11.25 -8.02 11.99
N SER A 177 10.30 -7.19 11.57
CA SER A 177 8.92 -7.25 12.07
C SER A 177 8.18 -8.45 11.48
N LEU A 178 7.24 -8.99 12.25
CA LEU A 178 6.25 -9.95 11.76
C LEU A 178 5.03 -9.27 11.12
N GLY A 179 5.09 -7.94 10.91
CA GLY A 179 4.05 -7.14 10.28
C GLY A 179 2.96 -6.61 11.22
N TYR A 180 3.02 -6.93 12.53
CA TYR A 180 2.00 -6.44 13.48
C TYR A 180 2.19 -4.99 13.93
N ASN A 181 3.13 -4.27 13.32
CA ASN A 181 3.45 -2.87 13.59
C ASN A 181 3.39 -2.04 12.29
N GLY A 182 2.27 -2.12 11.57
CA GLY A 182 2.08 -1.43 10.28
C GLY A 182 2.21 0.09 10.41
N THR A 183 2.84 0.70 9.41
CA THR A 183 3.05 2.15 9.31
C THR A 183 2.26 2.80 8.19
N ASP A 184 2.06 2.09 7.08
CA ASP A 184 1.34 2.55 5.89
C ASP A 184 0.41 1.42 5.40
N TYR A 185 -0.87 1.55 5.70
CA TYR A 185 -1.83 0.42 5.73
C TYR A 185 -2.29 -0.09 4.37
N PHE A 186 -2.12 0.71 3.32
CA PHE A 186 -2.53 0.36 1.95
C PHE A 186 -1.36 0.03 1.05
N SER A 187 -0.12 0.14 1.56
CA SER A 187 1.11 -0.26 0.88
C SER A 187 1.52 -1.67 1.35
N PRO A 188 1.76 -2.63 0.45
CA PRO A 188 2.42 -3.86 0.83
C PRO A 188 3.86 -3.61 1.25
N GLU A 189 4.37 -4.45 2.15
CA GLU A 189 5.75 -4.42 2.64
C GLU A 189 6.76 -4.53 1.49
N MET A 190 7.61 -3.49 1.36
CA MET A 190 8.55 -3.39 0.24
C MET A 190 9.63 -4.46 0.28
N ASP A 191 10.04 -4.95 1.45
CA ASP A 191 11.03 -6.02 1.59
C ASP A 191 10.50 -7.38 1.13
N PHE A 192 9.17 -7.54 1.00
CA PHE A 192 8.55 -8.74 0.41
C PHE A 192 8.50 -8.68 -1.12
N ALA A 193 9.05 -7.66 -1.73
CA ALA A 193 9.14 -7.55 -3.18
C ALA A 193 10.56 -7.80 -3.71
N VAL A 194 10.62 -8.27 -4.93
CA VAL A 194 11.85 -8.33 -5.72
C VAL A 194 12.07 -6.98 -6.37
N ALA A 195 13.27 -6.42 -6.24
CA ALA A 195 13.62 -5.15 -6.90
C ALA A 195 13.49 -5.27 -8.44
N ASP A 196 13.07 -4.19 -9.09
CA ASP A 196 12.85 -4.16 -10.55
C ASP A 196 14.07 -4.65 -11.36
N ALA A 197 15.30 -4.38 -10.88
CA ALA A 197 16.54 -4.82 -11.53
C ALA A 197 16.71 -6.33 -11.53
N ASP A 198 16.20 -7.04 -10.51
CA ASP A 198 16.36 -8.46 -10.29
C ASP A 198 15.11 -9.29 -10.70
N LEU A 199 14.08 -8.61 -11.21
CA LEU A 199 12.76 -9.19 -11.39
C LEU A 199 12.68 -10.25 -12.51
N ALA A 200 13.46 -10.12 -13.57
CA ALA A 200 13.34 -10.95 -14.76
C ALA A 200 13.48 -12.48 -14.50
N PRO A 201 14.44 -12.96 -13.69
CA PRO A 201 14.54 -14.40 -13.36
C PRO A 201 13.32 -14.91 -12.56
N TYR A 202 12.75 -14.08 -11.69
CA TYR A 202 11.55 -14.43 -10.91
C TYR A 202 10.34 -14.54 -11.82
N VAL A 203 10.14 -13.58 -12.74
CA VAL A 203 9.07 -13.63 -13.75
C VAL A 203 9.20 -14.87 -14.62
N ALA A 204 10.41 -15.24 -15.05
CA ALA A 204 10.63 -16.47 -15.80
C ALA A 204 10.23 -17.72 -14.99
N THR A 205 10.42 -17.69 -13.67
CA THR A 205 10.05 -18.81 -12.80
C THR A 205 8.54 -18.92 -12.61
N VAL A 206 7.84 -17.80 -12.30
CA VAL A 206 6.38 -17.82 -12.14
C VAL A 206 5.67 -18.10 -13.48
N ASN A 207 6.25 -17.70 -14.60
CA ASN A 207 5.72 -18.02 -15.93
C ASN A 207 5.73 -19.53 -16.22
N ARG A 208 6.65 -20.32 -15.66
CA ARG A 208 6.59 -21.79 -15.76
C ARG A 208 5.35 -22.36 -15.07
N LEU A 209 4.85 -21.71 -14.01
CA LEU A 209 3.61 -22.10 -13.35
C LEU A 209 2.39 -21.84 -14.25
N LEU A 210 2.40 -20.73 -14.98
CA LEU A 210 1.37 -20.38 -15.95
C LEU A 210 1.41 -21.33 -17.16
N ASP A 211 2.62 -21.61 -17.68
CA ASP A 211 2.81 -22.57 -18.78
C ASP A 211 2.23 -23.94 -18.46
N ALA A 212 2.45 -24.44 -17.23
CA ALA A 212 1.90 -25.72 -16.77
C ALA A 212 0.36 -25.74 -16.75
N LYS A 213 -0.28 -24.58 -16.77
CA LYS A 213 -1.74 -24.41 -16.83
C LYS A 213 -2.24 -23.94 -18.20
N GLY A 214 -1.33 -23.77 -19.19
CA GLY A 214 -1.69 -23.29 -20.53
C GLY A 214 -2.15 -21.83 -20.56
N LEU A 215 -1.71 -21.01 -19.60
CA LEU A 215 -2.15 -19.63 -19.43
C LEU A 215 -1.15 -18.63 -20.00
N ARG A 216 -1.61 -17.38 -20.23
CA ARG A 216 -0.80 -16.26 -20.69
C ARG A 216 0.34 -15.96 -19.70
N ARG A 217 1.54 -15.74 -20.21
CA ARG A 217 2.69 -15.34 -19.39
C ARG A 217 2.61 -13.88 -18.98
N TYR A 218 3.10 -13.57 -17.78
CA TYR A 218 3.39 -12.19 -17.38
C TYR A 218 4.60 -11.63 -18.14
N GLN A 219 4.53 -10.33 -18.43
CA GLN A 219 5.69 -9.54 -18.83
C GLN A 219 6.37 -8.96 -17.58
N VAL A 220 7.70 -8.74 -17.63
CA VAL A 220 8.45 -8.19 -16.49
C VAL A 220 7.86 -6.86 -16.00
N LYS A 221 7.46 -5.98 -16.91
CA LYS A 221 6.86 -4.69 -16.57
C LYS A 221 5.53 -4.80 -15.80
N GLU A 222 4.79 -5.91 -15.96
CA GLU A 222 3.50 -6.14 -15.30
C GLU A 222 3.66 -6.51 -13.82
N LEU A 223 4.84 -7.00 -13.42
CA LEU A 223 5.13 -7.38 -12.02
C LEU A 223 6.04 -6.38 -11.28
N ARG A 224 6.26 -5.19 -11.84
CA ARG A 224 7.05 -4.16 -11.17
C ARG A 224 6.32 -3.60 -9.96
N GLY A 225 7.06 -3.41 -8.86
CA GLY A 225 6.58 -2.92 -7.58
C GLY A 225 5.89 -3.99 -6.73
N GLU A 226 5.82 -3.73 -5.42
CA GLU A 226 5.31 -4.67 -4.42
C GLU A 226 3.83 -4.98 -4.60
N MET A 227 3.02 -3.98 -4.95
CA MET A 227 1.58 -4.16 -5.17
C MET A 227 1.30 -5.17 -6.29
N ASN A 228 2.03 -5.09 -7.41
CA ASN A 228 1.80 -6.00 -8.53
C ASN A 228 2.35 -7.40 -8.25
N GLN A 229 3.42 -7.53 -7.45
CA GLN A 229 3.94 -8.83 -7.04
C GLN A 229 2.99 -9.53 -6.05
N LEU A 230 2.38 -8.79 -5.12
CA LEU A 230 1.30 -9.31 -4.27
C LEU A 230 0.10 -9.76 -5.09
N LYS A 231 -0.36 -8.95 -6.06
CA LYS A 231 -1.45 -9.32 -6.97
C LYS A 231 -1.11 -10.59 -7.77
N ALA A 232 0.14 -10.73 -8.22
CA ALA A 232 0.59 -11.94 -8.92
C ALA A 232 0.57 -13.18 -8.02
N LEU A 233 0.96 -13.05 -6.74
CA LEU A 233 0.83 -14.14 -5.77
C LEU A 233 -0.62 -14.57 -5.62
N ILE A 234 -1.54 -13.61 -5.46
CA ILE A 234 -2.99 -13.88 -5.31
C ILE A 234 -3.54 -14.55 -6.57
N ASP A 235 -3.23 -14.02 -7.74
CA ASP A 235 -3.70 -14.56 -9.03
C ASP A 235 -3.21 -16.01 -9.24
N LEU A 236 -1.93 -16.25 -8.99
CA LEU A 236 -1.37 -17.60 -9.06
C LEU A 236 -1.96 -18.55 -8.01
N ALA A 237 -2.22 -18.07 -6.79
CA ALA A 237 -2.89 -18.86 -5.76
C ALA A 237 -4.27 -19.32 -6.24
N HIS A 238 -5.08 -18.44 -6.81
CA HIS A 238 -6.38 -18.77 -7.38
C HIS A 238 -6.28 -19.80 -8.53
N ILE A 239 -5.28 -19.66 -9.42
CA ILE A 239 -5.02 -20.62 -10.50
C ILE A 239 -4.70 -22.02 -9.95
N TYR A 240 -4.07 -22.09 -8.78
CA TYR A 240 -3.76 -23.35 -8.09
C TYR A 240 -4.84 -23.80 -7.10
N GLY A 241 -5.99 -23.15 -7.08
CA GLY A 241 -7.15 -23.50 -6.25
C GLY A 241 -7.04 -23.09 -4.78
N LEU A 242 -6.19 -22.12 -4.46
CA LEU A 242 -5.93 -21.64 -3.11
C LEU A 242 -6.56 -20.25 -2.91
N ALA A 243 -7.43 -20.11 -1.91
CA ALA A 243 -7.86 -18.80 -1.42
C ALA A 243 -6.70 -18.04 -0.76
N VAL A 244 -6.77 -16.72 -0.74
CA VAL A 244 -5.83 -15.89 0.01
C VAL A 244 -6.58 -15.08 1.06
N LEU A 245 -6.19 -15.26 2.32
CA LEU A 245 -6.68 -14.52 3.48
C LEU A 245 -5.57 -13.56 3.92
N LEU A 246 -5.93 -12.30 4.15
CA LEU A 246 -4.99 -11.30 4.66
C LEU A 246 -5.22 -11.13 6.17
N ASP A 247 -4.16 -11.27 6.95
CA ASP A 247 -4.16 -10.88 8.36
C ASP A 247 -3.97 -9.36 8.43
N VAL A 248 -4.91 -8.67 9.05
CA VAL A 248 -4.94 -7.20 9.09
C VAL A 248 -4.90 -6.69 10.52
N VAL A 249 -4.06 -5.69 10.78
CA VAL A 249 -3.87 -5.08 12.10
C VAL A 249 -4.51 -3.70 12.11
N TYR A 250 -5.78 -3.63 12.51
CA TYR A 250 -6.53 -2.37 12.57
C TYR A 250 -6.72 -1.85 14.00
N ASN A 251 -6.10 -2.47 15.00
CA ASN A 251 -6.17 -1.99 16.38
C ASN A 251 -5.27 -0.79 16.63
N HIS A 252 -4.05 -0.81 16.11
CA HIS A 252 -3.00 0.20 16.35
C HIS A 252 -2.08 0.33 15.16
N ALA A 253 -1.38 1.46 15.06
CA ALA A 253 -0.29 1.62 14.10
C ALA A 253 1.08 1.40 14.78
N GLY A 254 2.10 1.13 13.96
CA GLY A 254 3.47 0.90 14.41
C GLY A 254 4.22 2.17 14.77
N GLY A 255 5.49 2.00 15.12
CA GLY A 255 6.32 3.01 15.77
C GLY A 255 7.04 3.99 14.85
N ASP A 256 6.63 4.22 13.62
CA ASP A 256 7.18 5.31 12.83
C ASP A 256 6.65 6.66 13.33
N PHE A 257 7.41 7.32 14.17
CA PHE A 257 7.10 8.64 14.71
C PHE A 257 7.83 9.78 13.97
N GLY A 258 8.27 9.56 12.73
CA GLY A 258 8.82 10.61 11.88
C GLY A 258 7.75 11.63 11.45
N ASP A 259 8.14 12.88 11.19
CA ASP A 259 7.22 13.96 10.81
C ASP A 259 6.39 13.68 9.57
N GLN A 260 6.84 12.77 8.71
CA GLN A 260 6.16 12.38 7.48
C GLN A 260 5.12 11.27 7.69
N SER A 261 5.06 10.70 8.88
CA SER A 261 4.22 9.55 9.21
C SER A 261 2.75 9.89 9.36
N LEU A 262 1.93 8.84 9.43
CA LEU A 262 0.52 8.90 9.71
C LEU A 262 0.18 9.66 11.01
N TYR A 263 1.04 9.57 12.03
CA TYR A 263 0.84 10.26 13.31
C TYR A 263 0.82 11.79 13.20
N PHE A 264 1.56 12.34 12.24
CA PHE A 264 1.74 13.79 12.07
C PHE A 264 1.12 14.33 10.78
N PHE A 265 0.20 13.59 10.17
CA PHE A 265 -0.41 14.00 8.90
C PHE A 265 -1.15 15.34 9.03
N ASP A 266 -2.05 15.47 10.02
CA ASP A 266 -2.77 16.72 10.33
C ASP A 266 -2.97 16.86 11.83
N ARG A 267 -1.98 17.40 12.52
CA ARG A 267 -1.94 17.54 13.95
C ARG A 267 -2.43 18.90 14.40
N GLN A 268 -3.21 18.95 15.50
CA GLN A 268 -3.79 20.22 16.00
C GLN A 268 -2.80 21.09 16.78
N ASP A 269 -1.98 20.49 17.66
CA ASP A 269 -1.13 21.19 18.60
C ASP A 269 0.29 20.61 18.62
N PRO A 270 1.32 21.41 18.26
CA PRO A 270 2.70 20.95 18.29
C PRO A 270 3.20 20.58 19.69
N ALA A 271 2.63 21.19 20.74
CA ALA A 271 2.99 20.92 22.13
C ALA A 271 2.29 19.69 22.72
N GLY A 272 1.25 19.17 22.05
CA GLY A 272 0.35 18.14 22.58
C GLY A 272 0.87 16.71 22.50
N GLY A 273 2.12 16.46 22.08
CA GLY A 273 2.61 15.12 21.90
C GLY A 273 1.79 14.33 20.88
N GLN A 274 1.60 13.04 21.10
CA GLN A 274 0.82 12.16 20.22
C GLN A 274 -0.70 12.35 20.34
N ARG A 275 -1.15 12.98 21.44
CA ARG A 275 -2.57 13.19 21.80
C ARG A 275 -3.41 13.90 20.75
N HIS A 276 -2.79 14.68 19.89
CA HIS A 276 -3.47 15.49 18.88
C HIS A 276 -3.30 14.92 17.46
N SER A 277 -2.92 13.65 17.35
CA SER A 277 -2.89 12.94 16.07
C SER A 277 -4.29 12.76 15.50
N LEU A 278 -4.41 12.88 14.18
CA LEU A 278 -5.70 12.88 13.50
C LEU A 278 -6.47 11.56 13.68
N TYR A 279 -5.79 10.43 13.54
CA TYR A 279 -6.41 9.11 13.46
C TYR A 279 -6.37 8.31 14.77
N PHE A 280 -5.71 8.81 15.81
CA PHE A 280 -5.36 8.02 17.00
C PHE A 280 -5.97 8.55 18.28
N THR A 281 -6.11 7.63 19.25
CA THR A 281 -6.34 7.94 20.67
C THR A 281 -5.02 8.27 21.38
N ASP A 282 -5.10 8.53 22.71
CA ASP A 282 -3.92 8.69 23.57
C ASP A 282 -3.37 7.35 24.10
N VAL A 283 -3.99 6.23 23.72
CA VAL A 283 -3.65 4.91 24.25
C VAL A 283 -2.51 4.31 23.44
N GLY A 284 -1.39 4.04 24.12
CA GLY A 284 -0.27 3.29 23.55
C GLY A 284 -0.54 1.80 23.50
N HIS A 285 -0.16 1.13 22.42
CA HIS A 285 -0.19 -0.32 22.27
C HIS A 285 0.91 -0.79 21.33
N ALA A 286 1.62 -1.85 21.72
CA ALA A 286 2.64 -2.53 20.89
C ALA A 286 3.65 -1.59 20.20
N GLY A 287 4.06 -0.51 20.87
CA GLY A 287 5.02 0.46 20.35
C GLY A 287 4.43 1.61 19.52
N GLY A 288 3.11 1.66 19.36
CA GLY A 288 2.40 2.72 18.64
C GLY A 288 1.16 3.22 19.37
N LEU A 289 0.21 3.80 18.66
CA LEU A 289 -1.06 4.30 19.19
C LEU A 289 -2.26 3.54 18.63
N VAL A 290 -3.27 3.38 19.47
CA VAL A 290 -4.56 2.78 19.11
C VAL A 290 -5.36 3.73 18.22
N PHE A 291 -5.95 3.22 17.13
CA PHE A 291 -6.84 3.98 16.27
C PHE A 291 -8.10 4.43 17.00
N ASP A 292 -8.56 5.63 16.69
CA ASP A 292 -9.76 6.24 17.28
C ASP A 292 -10.99 5.97 16.41
N PHE A 293 -11.57 4.79 16.54
CA PHE A 293 -12.78 4.40 15.82
C PHE A 293 -14.05 5.14 16.21
N ALA A 294 -13.99 6.11 17.14
CA ALA A 294 -15.07 7.07 17.36
C ALA A 294 -15.13 8.15 16.27
N LYS A 295 -14.05 8.29 15.48
CA LYS A 295 -13.97 9.21 14.35
C LYS A 295 -14.48 8.51 13.09
N PRO A 296 -15.41 9.12 12.33
CA PRO A 296 -16.04 8.47 11.17
C PRO A 296 -15.08 8.23 10.00
N GLU A 297 -13.92 8.90 9.96
CA GLU A 297 -12.91 8.79 8.92
C GLU A 297 -11.78 7.79 9.27
N VAL A 298 -11.81 7.16 10.45
CA VAL A 298 -10.94 6.08 10.89
C VAL A 298 -11.63 4.74 10.71
#